data_de8547cdb63cf6bab73e118029375ee7
#
_entry.id   de8547cdb63cf6bab73e118029375ee7
#
_cell.length_a   1.000
_cell.length_b   1.000
_cell.length_c   1.000
_cell.angle_alpha   90.00
_cell.angle_beta   90.00
_cell.angle_gamma   90.00
#
_symmetry.space_group_name_H-M   'P 1'
#
loop_
_entity.id
_entity.type
_entity.pdbx_description
1 polymer ?
#
loop_
_entity_poly.entity_id
_entity_poly.type
_entity_poly.pdbx_seq_one_letter_code
_entity_poly.pdbx_strand_id
1 'polypeptide(L)'
;MSGENIQSVLQETRSFPPPAEFVKRAHISTQAQYDLMWNRAKIDPAGFWGELAENLHWFKKWDTVLEGNMPETKWFSGGMLNASDNCLD
;
A
#
# COMPACT_ATOMS: atom_id res chain seq x y z
N MET A 1 -34.29 -10.49 23.16
CA MET A 1 -33.64 -10.69 21.85
C MET A 1 -32.77 -9.54 21.44
N SER A 2 -33.11 -8.34 21.87
CA SER A 2 -32.29 -7.17 21.55
C SER A 2 -30.86 -7.27 22.09
N GLY A 3 -30.67 -7.96 23.27
CA GLY A 3 -29.35 -8.14 23.83
C GLY A 3 -28.41 -8.94 22.94
N GLU A 4 -28.92 -9.99 22.29
CA GLU A 4 -28.12 -10.79 21.37
C GLU A 4 -27.75 -10.01 20.10
N ASN A 5 -28.71 -9.23 19.59
CA ASN A 5 -28.45 -8.39 18.42
C ASN A 5 -27.39 -7.34 18.68
N ILE A 6 -27.42 -6.74 19.87
CA ILE A 6 -26.44 -5.74 20.26
C ILE A 6 -25.06 -6.37 20.37
N GLN A 7 -24.96 -7.56 20.98
CA GLN A 7 -23.70 -8.27 21.08
C GLN A 7 -23.13 -8.63 19.69
N SER A 8 -24.01 -9.06 18.78
CA SER A 8 -23.60 -9.38 17.41
C SER A 8 -23.01 -8.17 16.71
N VAL A 9 -23.58 -6.98 16.92
CA VAL A 9 -23.05 -5.75 16.31
C VAL A 9 -21.70 -5.37 16.94
N LEU A 10 -21.56 -5.54 18.25
CA LEU A 10 -20.35 -5.15 18.97
C LEU A 10 -19.20 -6.13 18.79
N GLN A 11 -19.52 -7.40 18.56
CA GLN A 11 -18.51 -8.45 18.47
C GLN A 11 -18.62 -9.17 17.12
N GLU A 12 -18.53 -8.37 16.05
CA GLU A 12 -18.66 -8.90 14.71
C GLU A 12 -17.45 -9.75 14.36
N THR A 13 -17.67 -11.03 14.09
CA THR A 13 -16.61 -11.97 13.75
C THR A 13 -16.75 -12.55 12.34
N ARG A 14 -17.84 -12.21 11.64
CA ARG A 14 -18.08 -12.72 10.29
C ARG A 14 -17.05 -12.15 9.32
N SER A 15 -16.67 -12.94 8.36
CA SER A 15 -15.81 -12.48 7.28
C SER A 15 -16.54 -12.61 5.93
N PHE A 16 -16.23 -11.73 5.03
CA PHE A 16 -16.90 -11.67 3.73
C PHE A 16 -15.85 -11.73 2.62
N PRO A 17 -15.53 -12.94 2.16
CA PRO A 17 -14.51 -13.08 1.12
C PRO A 17 -14.97 -12.42 -0.19
N PRO A 18 -14.04 -11.91 -0.99
CA PRO A 18 -14.40 -11.29 -2.24
C PRO A 18 -14.92 -12.31 -3.26
N PRO A 19 -15.76 -11.88 -4.21
CA PRO A 19 -16.23 -12.78 -5.27
C PRO A 19 -15.06 -13.35 -6.08
N ALA A 20 -15.20 -14.62 -6.50
CA ALA A 20 -14.15 -15.30 -7.23
C ALA A 20 -13.75 -14.57 -8.52
N GLU A 21 -14.72 -14.01 -9.23
CA GLU A 21 -14.43 -13.29 -10.47
C GLU A 21 -13.62 -12.03 -10.22
N PHE A 22 -13.89 -11.35 -9.11
CA PHE A 22 -13.08 -10.19 -8.72
C PHE A 22 -11.65 -10.59 -8.39
N VAL A 23 -11.49 -11.69 -7.65
CA VAL A 23 -10.17 -12.19 -7.27
C VAL A 23 -9.32 -12.51 -8.48
N LYS A 24 -9.92 -13.15 -9.51
CA LYS A 24 -9.20 -13.48 -10.73
C LYS A 24 -8.62 -12.26 -11.44
N ARG A 25 -9.29 -11.12 -11.34
CA ARG A 25 -8.87 -9.89 -12.02
C ARG A 25 -8.01 -8.98 -11.15
N ALA A 26 -7.90 -9.28 -9.87
CA ALA A 26 -7.16 -8.43 -8.94
C ALA A 26 -5.64 -8.57 -9.16
N HIS A 27 -4.92 -7.46 -8.99
CA HIS A 27 -3.46 -7.47 -9.09
C HIS A 27 -2.85 -8.34 -8.01
N ILE A 28 -3.44 -8.32 -6.82
CA ILE A 28 -3.05 -9.18 -5.70
C ILE A 28 -4.24 -10.06 -5.40
N SER A 29 -4.12 -11.36 -5.69
CA SER A 29 -5.25 -12.27 -5.62
C SER A 29 -5.18 -13.26 -4.45
N THR A 30 -4.07 -13.32 -3.73
CA THR A 30 -3.91 -14.24 -2.60
C THR A 30 -3.32 -13.53 -1.40
N GLN A 31 -3.61 -14.09 -0.21
CA GLN A 31 -3.02 -13.59 1.02
C GLN A 31 -1.50 -13.75 0.99
N ALA A 32 -1.02 -14.83 0.40
CA ALA A 32 0.42 -15.08 0.29
C ALA A 32 1.14 -13.99 -0.50
N GLN A 33 0.54 -13.52 -1.59
CA GLN A 33 1.11 -12.42 -2.37
C GLN A 33 1.18 -11.13 -1.55
N TYR A 34 0.12 -10.84 -0.81
CA TYR A 34 0.09 -9.68 0.06
C TYR A 34 1.16 -9.76 1.14
N ASP A 35 1.29 -10.92 1.78
CA ASP A 35 2.26 -11.11 2.85
C ASP A 35 3.70 -10.94 2.34
N LEU A 36 3.98 -11.42 1.14
CA LEU A 36 5.30 -11.23 0.53
C LEU A 36 5.62 -9.76 0.34
N MET A 37 4.67 -9.00 -0.19
CA MET A 37 4.85 -7.56 -0.40
C MET A 37 5.01 -6.83 0.92
N TRP A 38 4.20 -7.18 1.92
CA TRP A 38 4.25 -6.57 3.22
C TRP A 38 5.60 -6.79 3.90
N ASN A 39 6.08 -8.04 3.85
CA ASN A 39 7.38 -8.39 4.43
C ASN A 39 8.53 -7.69 3.70
N ARG A 40 8.44 -7.60 2.38
CA ARG A 40 9.46 -6.91 1.60
C ARG A 40 9.53 -5.44 1.97
N ALA A 41 8.37 -4.79 2.13
CA ALA A 41 8.32 -3.39 2.54
C ALA A 41 8.88 -3.19 3.95
N LYS A 42 8.67 -4.16 4.83
CA LYS A 42 9.17 -4.11 6.20
C LYS A 42 10.68 -4.27 6.27
N ILE A 43 11.23 -5.19 5.49
CA ILE A 43 12.65 -5.51 5.53
C ILE A 43 13.48 -4.49 4.75
N ASP A 44 12.98 -4.06 3.59
CA ASP A 44 13.70 -3.14 2.70
C ASP A 44 12.74 -2.06 2.20
N PRO A 45 12.36 -1.10 3.06
CA PRO A 45 11.42 -0.05 2.65
C PRO A 45 11.93 0.80 1.49
N ALA A 46 13.21 1.13 1.47
CA ALA A 46 13.75 1.94 0.39
C ALA A 46 13.66 1.23 -0.96
N GLY A 47 14.02 -0.04 -1.01
CA GLY A 47 13.94 -0.81 -2.24
C GLY A 47 12.51 -1.04 -2.71
N PHE A 48 11.61 -1.37 -1.77
CA PHE A 48 10.21 -1.63 -2.10
C PHE A 48 9.52 -0.37 -2.65
N TRP A 49 9.60 0.74 -1.93
CA TRP A 49 8.93 1.96 -2.35
C TRP A 49 9.59 2.61 -3.55
N GLY A 50 10.91 2.47 -3.67
CA GLY A 50 11.62 2.94 -4.84
C GLY A 50 11.17 2.24 -6.12
N GLU A 51 10.97 0.93 -6.05
CA GLU A 51 10.49 0.15 -7.19
C GLU A 51 9.07 0.56 -7.59
N LEU A 52 8.18 0.75 -6.61
CA LEU A 52 6.82 1.21 -6.91
C LEU A 52 6.82 2.61 -7.50
N ALA A 53 7.69 3.47 -7.01
CA ALA A 53 7.78 4.85 -7.47
C ALA A 53 8.24 4.97 -8.92
N GLU A 54 8.90 3.95 -9.45
CA GLU A 54 9.29 3.93 -10.87
C GLU A 54 8.07 3.97 -11.79
N ASN A 55 6.90 3.58 -11.31
CA ASN A 55 5.66 3.62 -12.10
C ASN A 55 5.09 5.02 -12.26
N LEU A 56 5.60 5.98 -11.52
CA LEU A 56 5.15 7.36 -11.61
C LEU A 56 6.02 8.14 -12.58
N HIS A 57 5.46 9.22 -13.13
CA HIS A 57 6.19 10.11 -14.00
C HIS A 57 6.88 11.19 -13.16
N TRP A 58 8.20 11.20 -13.15
CA TRP A 58 9.03 12.15 -12.42
C TRP A 58 9.64 13.18 -13.35
N PHE A 59 9.51 14.45 -13.01
CA PHE A 59 10.20 15.50 -13.74
C PHE A 59 11.70 15.41 -13.46
N LYS A 60 12.04 15.08 -12.21
CA LYS A 60 13.40 14.78 -11.81
C LYS A 60 13.36 13.59 -10.88
N LYS A 61 14.09 12.54 -11.23
CA LYS A 61 14.15 11.35 -10.38
C LYS A 61 14.88 11.69 -9.07
N TRP A 62 14.50 11.00 -8.01
CA TRP A 62 15.08 11.21 -6.70
C TRP A 62 16.55 10.80 -6.63
N ASP A 63 17.26 11.38 -5.66
CA ASP A 63 18.63 10.97 -5.35
C ASP A 63 18.66 9.84 -4.35
N THR A 64 17.78 9.92 -3.32
CA THR A 64 17.68 8.93 -2.25
C THR A 64 16.21 8.66 -1.96
N VAL A 65 15.83 7.38 -1.85
CA VAL A 65 14.44 7.01 -1.60
C VAL A 65 14.04 7.36 -0.16
N LEU A 66 14.87 7.00 0.79
CA LEU A 66 14.56 7.21 2.21
C LEU A 66 15.84 7.59 2.95
N GLU A 67 15.79 8.69 3.70
CA GLU A 67 16.92 9.11 4.50
C GLU A 67 16.48 9.67 5.84
N GLY A 68 17.40 9.69 6.80
CA GLY A 68 17.13 10.15 8.15
C GLY A 68 16.51 9.09 9.02
N ASN A 69 16.26 9.43 10.27
CA ASN A 69 15.64 8.55 11.25
C ASN A 69 14.37 9.20 11.79
N MET A 70 13.44 8.36 12.27
CA MET A 70 12.22 8.88 12.88
C MET A 70 12.55 9.83 14.04
N PRO A 71 11.86 10.95 14.16
CA PRO A 71 10.78 11.45 13.31
C PRO A 71 11.25 12.29 12.12
N GLU A 72 12.53 12.42 11.90
CA GLU A 72 13.09 13.32 10.88
C GLU A 72 13.44 12.56 9.59
N THR A 73 12.51 11.78 9.08
CA THR A 73 12.72 11.06 7.83
C THR A 73 12.31 11.90 6.63
N LYS A 74 13.00 11.68 5.50
CA LYS A 74 12.67 12.29 4.22
C LYS A 74 12.52 11.20 3.18
N TRP A 75 11.47 11.31 2.36
CA TRP A 75 11.21 10.36 1.28
C TRP A 75 11.49 11.01 -0.07
N PHE A 76 12.11 10.24 -0.95
CA PHE A 76 12.38 10.64 -2.35
C PHE A 76 13.05 12.00 -2.45
N SER A 77 14.11 12.17 -1.65
CA SER A 77 14.85 13.43 -1.59
C SER A 77 15.41 13.79 -2.96
N GLY A 78 15.23 15.06 -3.34
CA GLY A 78 15.70 15.57 -4.62
C GLY A 78 14.75 15.29 -5.78
N GLY A 79 13.73 14.46 -5.59
CA GLY A 79 12.76 14.16 -6.64
C GLY A 79 11.76 15.29 -6.85
N MET A 80 11.29 15.42 -8.08
CA MET A 80 10.28 16.41 -8.44
C MET A 80 9.23 15.77 -9.33
N LEU A 81 7.96 15.91 -8.94
CA LEU A 81 6.86 15.41 -9.75
C LEU A 81 5.63 16.29 -9.54
N ASN A 82 4.63 16.06 -10.36
CA ASN A 82 3.35 16.76 -10.26
C ASN A 82 2.24 15.72 -10.13
N ALA A 83 1.42 15.86 -9.08
CA ALA A 83 0.37 14.90 -8.81
C ALA A 83 -0.69 14.90 -9.91
N SER A 84 -1.07 16.07 -10.42
CA SER A 84 -2.08 16.13 -11.48
C SER A 84 -1.57 15.53 -12.78
N ASP A 85 -0.29 15.70 -13.10
CA ASP A 85 0.34 15.06 -14.25
C ASP A 85 0.21 13.54 -14.16
N ASN A 86 0.47 12.98 -12.98
CA ASN A 86 0.39 11.54 -12.77
C ASN A 86 -1.03 11.00 -12.74
N CYS A 87 -1.99 11.81 -12.31
CA CYS A 87 -3.37 11.36 -12.16
C CYS A 87 -4.24 11.60 -13.39
N LEU A 88 -3.98 12.68 -14.13
CA LEU A 88 -4.87 13.15 -15.21
C LEU A 88 -4.26 13.03 -16.60
N ASP A 89 -2.97 13.09 -16.72
CA ASP A 89 -2.27 13.01 -17.99
C ASP A 89 -1.73 11.62 -18.26
#